data_7ba5079bfe5e59c51903338404027717
#
_entry.id   7ba5079bfe5e59c51903338404027717
#
_cell.length_a   1.000
_cell.length_b   1.000
_cell.length_c   1.000
_cell.angle_alpha   90.00
_cell.angle_beta   90.00
_cell.angle_gamma   90.00
#
_symmetry.space_group_name_H-M   'P 1'
#
loop_
_entity.id
_entity.type
_entity.pdbx_description
1 polymer ?
#
loop_
_entity_poly.entity_id
_entity_poly.type
_entity_poly.pdbx_seq_one_letter_code
_entity_poly.pdbx_strand_id
1 'polypeptide(L)'
;MKPIRRTPCVGLAVITVFLAIGVVLAQPRHSINLNRNGLTFAAELIKDGHFPADRKGAWTKHRPSADEENEFIRLHGFDEYAKWHLGIDDRFPENTKRRYKFPYGDFKNVHRCGLLAVKARARQYGYTEIENAAAELDRAINQSN
;
A
#
# COMPACT_ATOMS: atom_id res chain seq x y z
N MET A 1 -34.81 -14.74 83.73
CA MET A 1 -34.10 -15.17 82.50
C MET A 1 -34.34 -14.14 81.41
N LYS A 2 -33.33 -13.34 81.08
CA LYS A 2 -33.41 -12.31 79.98
C LYS A 2 -32.90 -12.91 78.69
N PRO A 3 -33.57 -12.74 77.50
CA PRO A 3 -33.07 -13.24 76.25
C PRO A 3 -31.98 -12.28 75.71
N ILE A 4 -30.84 -12.86 75.24
CA ILE A 4 -29.74 -12.20 74.59
C ILE A 4 -30.15 -11.87 73.17
N ARG A 5 -30.17 -10.57 72.82
CA ARG A 5 -30.37 -10.09 71.45
C ARG A 5 -29.05 -10.20 70.71
N ARG A 6 -29.01 -11.02 69.64
CA ARG A 6 -27.94 -11.12 68.68
C ARG A 6 -28.15 -10.03 67.62
N THR A 7 -27.23 -9.12 67.56
CA THR A 7 -27.11 -8.14 66.42
C THR A 7 -26.50 -8.81 65.21
N PRO A 8 -27.06 -8.62 64.00
CA PRO A 8 -26.38 -9.10 62.80
C PRO A 8 -25.29 -8.10 62.39
N CYS A 9 -24.08 -8.61 62.19
CA CYS A 9 -23.00 -7.88 61.56
C CYS A 9 -23.32 -7.74 60.06
N VAL A 10 -23.56 -6.50 59.64
CA VAL A 10 -23.68 -6.18 58.21
C VAL A 10 -22.24 -6.05 57.67
N GLY A 11 -21.81 -7.09 56.95
CA GLY A 11 -20.57 -7.10 56.23
C GLY A 11 -20.68 -6.20 54.97
N LEU A 12 -19.95 -5.10 54.97
CA LEU A 12 -19.84 -4.21 53.84
C LEU A 12 -18.89 -4.87 52.83
N ALA A 13 -19.41 -5.48 51.78
CA ALA A 13 -18.65 -6.04 50.68
C ALA A 13 -18.20 -4.88 49.78
N VAL A 14 -16.91 -4.50 49.89
CA VAL A 14 -16.29 -3.56 48.95
C VAL A 14 -15.99 -4.30 47.65
N ILE A 15 -16.82 -4.06 46.65
CA ILE A 15 -16.59 -4.57 45.29
C ILE A 15 -15.57 -3.64 44.63
N THR A 16 -14.33 -4.07 44.60
CA THR A 16 -13.27 -3.38 43.84
C THR A 16 -13.41 -3.73 42.35
N VAL A 17 -14.00 -2.81 41.58
CA VAL A 17 -14.05 -2.93 40.12
C VAL A 17 -12.68 -2.56 39.56
N PHE A 18 -11.90 -3.57 39.16
CA PHE A 18 -10.69 -3.34 38.35
C PHE A 18 -11.10 -2.99 36.93
N LEU A 19 -11.06 -1.71 36.58
CA LEU A 19 -11.07 -1.26 35.19
C LEU A 19 -9.73 -1.67 34.55
N ALA A 20 -9.71 -2.79 33.84
CA ALA A 20 -8.61 -3.15 32.98
C ALA A 20 -8.60 -2.18 31.77
N ILE A 21 -7.78 -1.13 31.84
CA ILE A 21 -7.50 -0.29 30.69
C ILE A 21 -6.66 -1.15 29.73
N GLY A 22 -7.32 -1.78 28.77
CA GLY A 22 -6.65 -2.48 27.68
C GLY A 22 -5.90 -1.47 26.82
N VAL A 23 -4.58 -1.38 27.01
CA VAL A 23 -3.71 -0.67 26.06
C VAL A 23 -3.72 -1.48 24.77
N VAL A 24 -4.52 -1.04 23.80
CA VAL A 24 -4.46 -1.55 22.45
C VAL A 24 -3.13 -1.06 21.86
N LEU A 25 -2.11 -1.90 21.94
CA LEU A 25 -0.86 -1.69 21.20
C LEU A 25 -1.21 -1.75 19.72
N ALA A 26 -1.32 -0.59 19.06
CA ALA A 26 -1.45 -0.52 17.64
C ALA A 26 -0.24 -1.22 17.01
N GLN A 27 -0.47 -2.37 16.39
CA GLN A 27 0.58 -3.08 15.64
C GLN A 27 1.11 -2.10 14.58
N PRO A 28 2.44 -1.95 14.41
CA PRO A 28 2.98 -1.12 13.35
C PRO A 28 2.44 -1.65 12.02
N ARG A 29 1.59 -0.87 11.38
CA ARG A 29 1.11 -1.20 10.03
C ARG A 29 2.35 -1.19 9.16
N HIS A 30 2.68 -2.34 8.58
CA HIS A 30 3.77 -2.44 7.64
C HIS A 30 3.49 -1.45 6.51
N SER A 31 4.22 -0.34 6.50
CA SER A 31 4.04 0.70 5.49
C SER A 31 4.85 0.34 4.25
N ILE A 32 4.17 0.32 3.11
CA ILE A 32 4.84 0.37 1.82
C ILE A 32 5.09 1.85 1.55
N ASN A 33 6.34 2.22 1.31
CA ASN A 33 6.75 3.59 1.08
C ASN A 33 6.62 3.95 -0.41
N LEU A 34 6.39 5.23 -0.71
CA LEU A 34 6.38 5.73 -2.08
C LEU A 34 7.79 5.61 -2.69
N ASN A 35 7.88 4.98 -3.86
CA ASN A 35 9.07 4.95 -4.68
C ASN A 35 9.19 6.25 -5.50
N ARG A 36 9.95 7.21 -5.00
CA ARG A 36 10.13 8.52 -5.67
C ARG A 36 10.82 8.39 -7.03
N ASN A 37 11.77 7.46 -7.18
CA ASN A 37 12.43 7.18 -8.46
C ASN A 37 11.44 6.64 -9.49
N GLY A 38 10.54 5.72 -9.08
CA GLY A 38 9.47 5.23 -9.94
C GLY A 38 8.47 6.31 -10.33
N LEU A 39 8.13 7.22 -9.40
CA LEU A 39 7.26 8.36 -9.69
C LEU A 39 7.88 9.31 -10.71
N THR A 40 9.14 9.70 -10.52
CA THR A 40 9.86 10.58 -11.45
C THR A 40 9.96 9.95 -12.84
N PHE A 41 10.36 8.69 -12.90
CA PHE A 41 10.47 7.95 -14.15
C PHE A 41 9.14 7.85 -14.90
N ALA A 42 8.03 7.56 -14.20
CA ALA A 42 6.70 7.55 -14.79
C ALA A 42 6.30 8.92 -15.35
N ALA A 43 6.60 10.00 -14.63
CA ALA A 43 6.29 11.36 -15.07
C ALA A 43 7.10 11.75 -16.34
N GLU A 44 8.36 11.35 -16.43
CA GLU A 44 9.20 11.53 -17.62
C GLU A 44 8.64 10.79 -18.83
N LEU A 45 8.27 9.51 -18.66
CA LEU A 45 7.66 8.71 -19.73
C LEU A 45 6.34 9.34 -20.23
N ILE A 46 5.50 9.84 -19.33
CA ILE A 46 4.26 10.54 -19.71
C ILE A 46 4.57 11.81 -20.49
N LYS A 47 5.52 12.61 -20.03
CA LYS A 47 5.96 13.84 -20.72
C LYS A 47 6.47 13.54 -22.14
N ASP A 48 7.14 12.42 -22.32
CA ASP A 48 7.69 11.98 -23.61
C ASP A 48 6.65 11.24 -24.49
N GLY A 49 5.39 11.13 -24.02
CA GLY A 49 4.29 10.51 -24.77
C GLY A 49 4.28 8.98 -24.73
N HIS A 50 5.01 8.35 -23.82
CA HIS A 50 5.05 6.90 -23.65
C HIS A 50 3.86 6.40 -22.81
N PHE A 51 2.64 6.61 -23.30
CA PHE A 51 1.43 6.10 -22.69
C PHE A 51 0.36 5.82 -23.75
N PRO A 52 -0.20 4.59 -23.81
CA PRO A 52 -1.33 4.30 -24.68
C PRO A 52 -2.66 4.77 -24.06
N ALA A 53 -3.67 5.01 -24.91
CA ALA A 53 -5.02 5.37 -24.49
C ALA A 53 -5.77 4.15 -23.96
N ASP A 54 -5.51 3.78 -22.72
CA ASP A 54 -6.09 2.62 -22.06
C ASP A 54 -7.46 2.90 -21.44
N ARG A 55 -8.30 1.87 -21.42
CA ARG A 55 -9.57 1.88 -20.70
C ARG A 55 -9.40 1.35 -19.27
N LYS A 56 -10.17 1.90 -18.33
CA LYS A 56 -10.28 1.36 -16.98
C LYS A 56 -10.61 -0.15 -17.04
N GLY A 57 -9.92 -0.93 -16.18
CA GLY A 57 -10.13 -2.38 -16.07
C GLY A 57 -9.29 -3.24 -17.01
N ALA A 58 -8.53 -2.64 -17.93
CA ALA A 58 -7.69 -3.39 -18.88
C ALA A 58 -6.34 -3.85 -18.28
N TRP A 59 -6.00 -3.47 -17.05
CA TRP A 59 -4.69 -3.72 -16.45
C TRP A 59 -4.25 -5.19 -16.46
N THR A 60 -5.15 -6.13 -16.21
CA THR A 60 -4.83 -7.57 -16.22
C THR A 60 -4.28 -8.04 -17.58
N LYS A 61 -4.66 -7.38 -18.68
CA LYS A 61 -4.19 -7.69 -20.04
C LYS A 61 -2.87 -7.01 -20.40
N HIS A 62 -2.57 -5.87 -19.76
CA HIS A 62 -1.39 -5.06 -20.06
C HIS A 62 -0.25 -5.27 -19.07
N ARG A 63 -0.57 -5.84 -17.92
CA ARG A 63 0.43 -6.12 -16.90
C ARG A 63 1.40 -7.19 -17.40
N PRO A 64 2.72 -6.99 -17.22
CA PRO A 64 3.72 -8.00 -17.53
C PRO A 64 3.44 -9.32 -16.81
N SER A 65 3.64 -10.43 -17.51
CA SER A 65 3.65 -11.77 -16.94
C SER A 65 4.88 -12.00 -16.05
N ALA A 66 4.85 -13.04 -15.23
CA ALA A 66 6.00 -13.38 -14.38
C ALA A 66 7.27 -13.67 -15.20
N ASP A 67 7.13 -14.25 -16.39
CA ASP A 67 8.25 -14.57 -17.28
C ASP A 67 8.84 -13.30 -17.91
N GLU A 68 7.99 -12.35 -18.34
CA GLU A 68 8.42 -11.04 -18.85
C GLU A 68 9.13 -10.23 -17.76
N GLU A 69 8.63 -10.24 -16.52
CA GLU A 69 9.31 -9.62 -15.38
C GLU A 69 10.69 -10.24 -15.12
N ASN A 70 10.77 -11.60 -15.14
CA ASN A 70 12.04 -12.30 -14.94
C ASN A 70 13.05 -11.97 -16.03
N GLU A 71 12.61 -11.94 -17.29
CA GLU A 71 13.46 -11.61 -18.43
C GLU A 71 13.92 -10.14 -18.37
N PHE A 72 13.03 -9.22 -18.01
CA PHE A 72 13.41 -7.82 -17.83
C PHE A 72 14.48 -7.65 -16.75
N ILE A 73 14.31 -8.31 -15.60
CA ILE A 73 15.30 -8.30 -14.51
C ILE A 73 16.63 -8.91 -14.95
N ARG A 74 16.59 -10.01 -15.69
CA ARG A 74 17.80 -10.68 -16.20
C ARG A 74 18.59 -9.77 -17.14
N LEU A 75 17.92 -8.97 -17.96
CA LEU A 75 18.55 -8.07 -18.94
C LEU A 75 18.96 -6.73 -18.34
N HIS A 76 18.18 -6.18 -17.43
CA HIS A 76 18.33 -4.79 -16.97
C HIS A 76 18.63 -4.65 -15.47
N GLY A 77 18.45 -5.72 -14.70
CA GLY A 77 18.65 -5.71 -13.24
C GLY A 77 17.47 -5.16 -12.44
N PHE A 78 17.60 -5.24 -11.12
CA PHE A 78 16.55 -4.80 -10.19
C PHE A 78 16.41 -3.28 -10.09
N ASP A 79 17.47 -2.52 -10.35
CA ASP A 79 17.42 -1.05 -10.31
C ASP A 79 16.50 -0.49 -11.41
N GLU A 80 16.58 -1.05 -12.61
CA GLU A 80 15.67 -0.70 -13.70
C GLU A 80 14.26 -1.25 -13.46
N TYR A 81 14.14 -2.47 -12.94
CA TYR A 81 12.84 -3.05 -12.57
C TYR A 81 12.11 -2.20 -11.51
N ALA A 82 12.84 -1.67 -10.53
CA ALA A 82 12.30 -0.82 -9.48
C ALA A 82 11.58 0.41 -10.00
N LYS A 83 12.07 1.01 -11.09
CA LYS A 83 11.50 2.23 -11.68
C LYS A 83 10.05 2.04 -12.15
N TRP A 84 9.64 0.81 -12.47
CA TRP A 84 8.30 0.48 -12.93
C TRP A 84 7.27 0.24 -11.82
N HIS A 85 7.62 0.60 -10.57
CA HIS A 85 6.80 0.38 -9.39
C HIS A 85 6.68 1.65 -8.54
N LEU A 86 5.49 1.99 -8.06
CA LEU A 86 5.27 3.16 -7.20
C LEU A 86 5.43 2.88 -5.70
N GLY A 87 5.62 1.62 -5.30
CA GLY A 87 5.78 1.25 -3.90
C GLY A 87 7.03 0.43 -3.62
N ILE A 88 7.62 0.68 -2.44
CA ILE A 88 8.76 -0.08 -1.90
C ILE A 88 8.37 -0.66 -0.55
N ASP A 89 8.56 -1.95 -0.38
CA ASP A 89 8.43 -2.69 0.86
C ASP A 89 9.82 -3.00 1.43
N ASP A 90 10.30 -2.17 2.36
CA ASP A 90 11.65 -2.24 2.91
C ASP A 90 11.93 -3.48 3.76
N ARG A 91 10.93 -4.33 4.00
CA ARG A 91 11.13 -5.63 4.65
C ARG A 91 11.85 -6.64 3.77
N PHE A 92 11.91 -6.40 2.47
CA PHE A 92 12.53 -7.32 1.50
C PHE A 92 13.80 -6.71 0.91
N PRO A 93 14.82 -7.56 0.62
CA PRO A 93 16.05 -7.14 -0.03
C PRO A 93 15.80 -6.51 -1.41
N GLU A 94 16.70 -5.63 -1.84
CA GLU A 94 16.61 -4.90 -3.11
C GLU A 94 16.62 -5.82 -4.34
N ASN A 95 17.27 -6.96 -4.24
CA ASN A 95 17.34 -7.96 -5.30
C ASN A 95 16.19 -8.98 -5.27
N THR A 96 15.00 -8.56 -4.83
CA THR A 96 13.80 -9.40 -4.82
C THR A 96 12.59 -8.68 -5.38
N LYS A 97 11.79 -9.36 -6.20
CA LYS A 97 10.52 -8.81 -6.72
C LYS A 97 9.52 -8.45 -5.61
N ARG A 98 9.62 -9.12 -4.45
CA ARG A 98 8.72 -8.88 -3.30
C ARG A 98 8.87 -7.49 -2.70
N ARG A 99 10.02 -6.82 -2.88
CA ARG A 99 10.26 -5.45 -2.46
C ARG A 99 9.42 -4.45 -3.24
N TYR A 100 9.21 -4.68 -4.54
CA TYR A 100 8.59 -3.73 -5.45
C TYR A 100 7.10 -3.97 -5.58
N LYS A 101 6.30 -2.95 -5.29
CA LYS A 101 4.84 -2.98 -5.22
C LYS A 101 4.24 -1.95 -6.14
N PHE A 102 2.99 -2.15 -6.53
CA PHE A 102 2.25 -1.21 -7.34
C PHE A 102 2.87 -0.96 -8.72
N PRO A 103 2.99 -2.00 -9.57
CA PRO A 103 3.42 -1.83 -10.95
C PRO A 103 2.39 -1.02 -11.74
N TYR A 104 2.87 -0.17 -12.67
CA TYR A 104 2.03 0.74 -13.44
C TYR A 104 2.26 0.71 -14.95
N GLY A 105 3.24 -0.03 -15.44
CA GLY A 105 3.62 -0.09 -16.85
C GLY A 105 4.03 -1.47 -17.33
N ASP A 106 4.35 -1.57 -18.61
CA ASP A 106 4.69 -2.81 -19.33
C ASP A 106 6.18 -2.89 -19.72
N PHE A 107 7.05 -2.15 -19.05
CA PHE A 107 8.47 -1.97 -19.35
C PHE A 107 8.76 -1.17 -20.63
N LYS A 108 7.75 -0.53 -21.21
CA LYS A 108 7.85 0.37 -22.37
C LYS A 108 7.01 1.63 -22.17
N ASN A 109 5.78 1.45 -21.70
CA ASN A 109 4.80 2.52 -21.55
C ASN A 109 4.21 2.53 -20.15
N VAL A 110 3.80 3.73 -19.73
CA VAL A 110 2.92 3.92 -18.58
C VAL A 110 1.50 3.58 -19.02
N HIS A 111 0.85 2.64 -18.36
CA HIS A 111 -0.53 2.28 -18.64
C HIS A 111 -1.50 3.03 -17.72
N ARG A 112 -2.41 3.82 -18.29
CA ARG A 112 -3.44 4.52 -17.51
C ARG A 112 -4.27 3.55 -16.66
N CYS A 113 -4.63 2.39 -17.23
CA CYS A 113 -5.34 1.33 -16.50
C CYS A 113 -4.52 0.79 -15.32
N GLY A 114 -3.19 0.74 -15.42
CA GLY A 114 -2.27 0.40 -14.34
C GLY A 114 -2.27 1.44 -13.22
N LEU A 115 -2.19 2.72 -13.56
CA LEU A 115 -2.27 3.82 -12.58
C LEU A 115 -3.61 3.82 -11.82
N LEU A 116 -4.73 3.57 -12.51
CA LEU A 116 -6.04 3.45 -11.88
C LEU A 116 -6.14 2.24 -10.95
N ALA A 117 -5.50 1.12 -11.30
CA ALA A 117 -5.41 -0.06 -10.45
C ALA A 117 -4.55 0.22 -9.20
N VAL A 118 -3.40 0.88 -9.36
CA VAL A 118 -2.54 1.33 -8.25
C VAL A 118 -3.32 2.24 -7.30
N LYS A 119 -3.98 3.27 -7.83
CA LYS A 119 -4.78 4.22 -7.05
C LYS A 119 -5.83 3.50 -6.20
N ALA A 120 -6.62 2.61 -6.83
CA ALA A 120 -7.67 1.86 -6.13
C ALA A 120 -7.09 0.96 -5.02
N ARG A 121 -5.98 0.27 -5.31
CA ARG A 121 -5.33 -0.64 -4.37
C ARG A 121 -4.66 0.11 -3.22
N ALA A 122 -3.96 1.20 -3.51
CA ALA A 122 -3.32 2.05 -2.50
C ALA A 122 -4.37 2.63 -1.54
N ARG A 123 -5.49 3.13 -2.06
CA ARG A 123 -6.63 3.60 -1.26
C ARG A 123 -7.20 2.51 -0.35
N GLN A 124 -7.39 1.30 -0.88
CA GLN A 124 -7.91 0.15 -0.11
C GLN A 124 -7.06 -0.16 1.13
N TYR A 125 -5.74 0.00 1.03
CA TYR A 125 -4.80 -0.29 2.12
C TYR A 125 -4.32 0.95 2.89
N GLY A 126 -4.80 2.14 2.55
CA GLY A 126 -4.46 3.40 3.24
C GLY A 126 -3.05 3.93 2.93
N TYR A 127 -2.48 3.59 1.76
CA TYR A 127 -1.20 4.14 1.29
C TYR A 127 -1.41 5.46 0.55
N THR A 128 -1.71 6.52 1.31
CA THR A 128 -2.15 7.82 0.79
C THR A 128 -1.14 8.47 -0.15
N GLU A 129 0.16 8.36 0.13
CA GLU A 129 1.19 8.93 -0.76
C GLU A 129 1.21 8.25 -2.13
N ILE A 130 1.06 6.92 -2.18
CA ILE A 130 1.02 6.16 -3.42
C ILE A 130 -0.28 6.43 -4.18
N GLU A 131 -1.42 6.54 -3.47
CA GLU A 131 -2.71 6.91 -4.06
C GLU A 131 -2.61 8.28 -4.75
N ASN A 132 -2.05 9.27 -4.06
CA ASN A 132 -1.89 10.62 -4.58
C ASN A 132 -0.95 10.67 -5.79
N ALA A 133 0.19 9.97 -5.72
CA ALA A 133 1.14 9.86 -6.83
C ALA A 133 0.49 9.25 -8.09
N ALA A 134 -0.25 8.15 -7.93
CA ALA A 134 -0.97 7.54 -9.05
C ALA A 134 -2.05 8.46 -9.63
N ALA A 135 -2.75 9.22 -8.78
CA ALA A 135 -3.74 10.20 -9.21
C ALA A 135 -3.13 11.39 -9.95
N GLU A 136 -1.94 11.82 -9.57
CA GLU A 136 -1.19 12.87 -10.24
C GLU A 136 -0.74 12.45 -11.63
N LEU A 137 -0.18 11.26 -11.77
CA LEU A 137 0.22 10.69 -13.05
C LEU A 137 -0.99 10.48 -13.99
N ASP A 138 -2.13 10.01 -13.48
CA ASP A 138 -3.38 9.88 -14.26
C ASP A 138 -3.88 11.23 -14.78
N ARG A 139 -3.77 12.30 -13.96
CA ARG A 139 -4.10 13.66 -14.41
C ARG A 139 -3.15 14.17 -15.48
N ALA A 140 -1.84 13.88 -15.37
CA ALA A 140 -0.85 14.26 -16.37
C ALA A 140 -1.17 13.64 -17.74
N ILE A 141 -1.54 12.35 -17.79
CA ILE A 141 -1.98 11.68 -19.02
C ILE A 141 -3.21 12.37 -19.62
N ASN A 142 -4.21 12.72 -18.78
CA ASN A 142 -5.44 13.36 -19.27
C ASN A 142 -5.21 14.81 -19.78
N GLN A 143 -4.14 15.48 -19.36
CA GLN A 143 -3.77 16.80 -19.83
C GLN A 143 -2.93 16.78 -21.12
N SER A 144 -2.31 15.64 -21.41
CA SER A 144 -1.44 15.45 -22.58
C SER A 144 -2.21 14.92 -23.81
N ASN A 145 -3.51 14.54 -23.64
CA ASN A 145 -4.43 14.15 -24.69
C ASN A 145 -5.32 15.34 -25.10
#